data_e9cda4962b7d9f6daa6e5fe8d2ebc83d
#
_entry.id   e9cda4962b7d9f6daa6e5fe8d2ebc83d
#
_cell.length_a   1.000
_cell.length_b   1.000
_cell.length_c   1.000
_cell.angle_alpha   90.00
_cell.angle_beta   90.00
_cell.angle_gamma   90.00
#
_symmetry.space_group_name_H-M   'P 1'
#
loop_
_entity.id
_entity.type
_entity.pdbx_description
1 polymer ?
#
loop_
_entity_poly.entity_id
_entity_poly.type
_entity_poly.pdbx_seq_one_letter_code
_entity_poly.pdbx_strand_id
1 'polypeptide(L)'
;MSLINLLPQKIQEELSGKSLLKVISGLSNFETQSVKKISEAAFIGGADLIDIACKPELVESAIGISPLPICVSSVEPKSFINSVKAGASLIEIGNYDSFYDQGITFSEEKILNLTKETKDLLPNIPLSVTVPHNMPCLLYTSDAADE
;
A
#
# COMPACT_ATOMS: atom_id res chain seq x y z
N MET A 1 -2.87 12.02 -16.99
CA MET A 1 -3.99 11.19 -16.47
C MET A 1 -3.71 10.95 -14.99
N SER A 2 -4.58 11.39 -14.10
CA SER A 2 -4.36 11.21 -12.66
C SER A 2 -4.37 9.72 -12.31
N LEU A 3 -3.39 9.25 -11.50
CA LEU A 3 -3.34 7.87 -11.02
C LEU A 3 -4.56 7.48 -10.17
N ILE A 4 -5.26 8.47 -9.61
CA ILE A 4 -6.52 8.25 -8.88
C ILE A 4 -7.58 7.58 -9.77
N ASN A 5 -7.59 7.89 -11.07
CA ASN A 5 -8.54 7.29 -12.01
C ASN A 5 -8.28 5.79 -12.28
N LEU A 6 -7.15 5.26 -11.83
CA LEU A 6 -6.83 3.84 -11.92
C LEU A 6 -7.35 3.03 -10.70
N LEU A 7 -7.76 3.72 -9.64
CA LEU A 7 -8.36 3.08 -8.48
C LEU A 7 -9.74 2.49 -8.82
N PRO A 8 -10.16 1.40 -8.15
CA PRO A 8 -11.56 0.96 -8.22
C PRO A 8 -12.52 2.11 -7.90
N GLN A 9 -13.64 2.21 -8.62
CA GLN A 9 -14.58 3.34 -8.52
C GLN A 9 -15.00 3.62 -7.06
N LYS A 10 -15.34 2.58 -6.30
CA LYS A 10 -15.70 2.73 -4.88
C LYS A 10 -14.60 3.42 -4.08
N ILE A 11 -13.33 3.05 -4.30
CA ILE A 11 -12.19 3.66 -3.62
C ILE A 11 -12.06 5.14 -3.99
N GLN A 12 -12.29 5.51 -5.26
CA GLN A 12 -12.29 6.91 -5.69
C GLN A 12 -13.37 7.73 -4.97
N GLU A 13 -14.58 7.18 -4.85
CA GLU A 13 -15.72 7.82 -4.19
C GLU A 13 -15.44 8.04 -2.69
N GLU A 14 -14.99 6.98 -1.99
CA GLU A 14 -14.68 7.07 -0.56
C GLU A 14 -13.48 7.99 -0.28
N LEU A 15 -12.46 7.98 -1.14
CA LEU A 15 -11.33 8.90 -1.03
C LEU A 15 -11.77 10.35 -1.19
N SER A 16 -12.60 10.64 -2.20
CA SER A 16 -13.14 11.99 -2.45
C SER A 16 -14.05 12.45 -1.32
N GLY A 17 -14.83 11.54 -0.73
CA GLY A 17 -15.69 11.76 0.41
C GLY A 17 -14.96 11.88 1.74
N LYS A 18 -13.65 11.60 1.78
CA LYS A 18 -12.82 11.54 3.01
C LYS A 18 -13.33 10.51 4.02
N SER A 19 -13.92 9.44 3.54
CA SER A 19 -14.51 8.34 4.34
C SER A 19 -13.75 7.00 4.17
N LEU A 20 -12.70 6.98 3.36
CA LEU A 20 -11.92 5.78 3.06
C LEU A 20 -11.32 5.14 4.32
N LEU A 21 -11.71 3.88 4.57
CA LEU A 21 -11.18 3.06 5.65
C LEU A 21 -10.26 1.97 5.09
N LYS A 22 -8.95 2.15 5.29
CA LYS A 22 -7.93 1.15 4.98
C LYS A 22 -7.52 0.41 6.26
N VAL A 23 -7.65 -0.92 6.28
CA VAL A 23 -7.12 -1.76 7.34
C VAL A 23 -5.74 -2.26 6.95
N ILE A 24 -4.77 -2.17 7.86
CA ILE A 24 -3.38 -2.55 7.62
C ILE A 24 -3.04 -3.79 8.43
N SER A 25 -2.67 -4.86 7.76
CA SER A 25 -2.16 -6.09 8.39
C SER A 25 -0.67 -5.98 8.77
N GLY A 26 0.04 -5.09 8.12
CA GLY A 26 1.47 -4.85 8.33
C GLY A 26 2.37 -5.50 7.26
N LEU A 27 3.37 -4.74 6.82
CA LEU A 27 4.28 -5.13 5.74
C LEU A 27 5.21 -6.31 6.14
N SER A 28 5.38 -6.57 7.43
CA SER A 28 6.18 -7.68 7.97
C SER A 28 5.33 -8.86 8.43
N ASN A 29 4.00 -8.81 8.27
CA ASN A 29 3.11 -9.92 8.62
C ASN A 29 3.03 -10.92 7.46
N PHE A 30 3.89 -11.93 7.48
CA PHE A 30 3.94 -13.00 6.47
C PHE A 30 3.18 -14.26 6.87
N GLU A 31 2.49 -14.25 8.02
CA GLU A 31 1.74 -15.39 8.52
C GLU A 31 0.37 -15.44 7.84
N THR A 32 0.15 -16.46 6.99
CA THR A 32 -1.03 -16.59 6.15
C THR A 32 -2.34 -16.62 6.93
N GLN A 33 -2.38 -17.30 8.07
CA GLN A 33 -3.60 -17.42 8.88
C GLN A 33 -3.94 -16.06 9.55
N SER A 34 -2.93 -15.32 9.96
CA SER A 34 -3.09 -13.97 10.48
C SER A 34 -3.68 -13.03 9.42
N VAL A 35 -3.09 -13.04 8.23
CA VAL A 35 -3.57 -12.21 7.10
C VAL A 35 -5.01 -12.56 6.73
N LYS A 36 -5.37 -13.85 6.65
CA LYS A 36 -6.74 -14.29 6.40
C LYS A 36 -7.73 -13.76 7.43
N LYS A 37 -7.42 -13.91 8.72
CA LYS A 37 -8.29 -13.43 9.82
C LYS A 37 -8.48 -11.93 9.78
N ILE A 38 -7.39 -11.17 9.52
CA ILE A 38 -7.45 -9.72 9.43
C ILE A 38 -8.26 -9.29 8.20
N SER A 39 -8.09 -9.97 7.04
CA SER A 39 -8.84 -9.68 5.81
C SER A 39 -10.34 -9.92 5.97
N GLU A 40 -10.72 -11.02 6.62
CA GLU A 40 -12.10 -11.33 6.92
C GLU A 40 -12.71 -10.31 7.91
N ALA A 41 -11.99 -10.01 9.00
CA ALA A 41 -12.43 -9.04 9.99
C ALA A 41 -12.56 -7.62 9.38
N ALA A 42 -11.63 -7.22 8.51
CA ALA A 42 -11.69 -5.94 7.80
C ALA A 42 -12.95 -5.85 6.93
N PHE A 43 -13.27 -6.91 6.19
CA PHE A 43 -14.47 -6.97 5.36
C PHE A 43 -15.75 -6.89 6.21
N ILE A 44 -15.85 -7.71 7.26
CA ILE A 44 -17.01 -7.71 8.17
C ILE A 44 -17.16 -6.35 8.88
N GLY A 45 -16.04 -5.72 9.21
CA GLY A 45 -15.99 -4.40 9.85
C GLY A 45 -16.29 -3.23 8.93
N GLY A 46 -16.52 -3.46 7.62
CA GLY A 46 -16.89 -2.43 6.66
C GLY A 46 -15.70 -1.61 6.14
N ALA A 47 -14.49 -2.17 6.15
CA ALA A 47 -13.36 -1.54 5.48
C ALA A 47 -13.56 -1.46 3.97
N ASP A 48 -12.89 -0.50 3.32
CA ASP A 48 -12.95 -0.31 1.87
C ASP A 48 -11.80 -1.00 1.16
N LEU A 49 -10.67 -1.19 1.82
CA LEU A 49 -9.53 -1.95 1.32
C LEU A 49 -8.69 -2.50 2.46
N ILE A 50 -7.87 -3.49 2.15
CA ILE A 50 -6.88 -4.05 3.07
C ILE A 50 -5.47 -3.90 2.50
N ASP A 51 -4.51 -3.60 3.38
CA ASP A 51 -3.09 -3.51 3.09
C ASP A 51 -2.35 -4.67 3.76
N ILE A 52 -1.64 -5.45 2.97
CA ILE A 52 -0.93 -6.66 3.41
C ILE A 52 0.54 -6.63 2.96
N ALA A 53 1.34 -7.52 3.53
CA ALA A 53 2.73 -7.71 3.10
C ALA A 53 2.79 -8.15 1.62
N CYS A 54 3.79 -7.64 0.89
CA CYS A 54 3.94 -7.86 -0.55
C CYS A 54 4.44 -9.28 -0.86
N LYS A 55 3.52 -10.23 -0.87
CA LYS A 55 3.74 -11.64 -1.24
C LYS A 55 2.57 -12.15 -2.07
N PRO A 56 2.81 -12.75 -3.26
CA PRO A 56 1.73 -13.27 -4.12
C PRO A 56 0.80 -14.24 -3.40
N GLU A 57 1.35 -15.14 -2.58
CA GLU A 57 0.59 -16.16 -1.86
C GLU A 57 -0.37 -15.56 -0.83
N LEU A 58 0.02 -14.42 -0.23
CA LEU A 58 -0.85 -13.68 0.70
C LEU A 58 -1.97 -12.98 -0.04
N VAL A 59 -1.70 -12.42 -1.23
CA VAL A 59 -2.70 -11.79 -2.10
C VAL A 59 -3.76 -12.83 -2.50
N GLU A 60 -3.34 -13.99 -3.02
CA GLU A 60 -4.24 -15.08 -3.38
C GLU A 60 -5.09 -15.56 -2.19
N SER A 61 -4.46 -15.69 -1.02
CA SER A 61 -5.13 -16.08 0.21
C SER A 61 -6.17 -15.07 0.68
N ALA A 62 -5.87 -13.77 0.57
CA ALA A 62 -6.79 -12.69 0.95
C ALA A 62 -7.98 -12.59 -0.03
N ILE A 63 -7.75 -12.73 -1.33
CA ILE A 63 -8.81 -12.77 -2.37
C ILE A 63 -9.78 -13.93 -2.09
N GLY A 64 -9.28 -15.09 -1.65
CA GLY A 64 -10.11 -16.26 -1.35
C GLY A 64 -11.03 -16.10 -0.13
N ILE A 65 -10.80 -15.09 0.71
CA ILE A 65 -11.53 -14.86 1.97
C ILE A 65 -12.39 -13.59 1.93
N SER A 66 -11.94 -12.56 1.22
CA SER A 66 -12.55 -11.22 1.26
C SER A 66 -12.63 -10.61 -0.14
N PRO A 67 -13.75 -9.94 -0.48
CA PRO A 67 -13.88 -9.22 -1.75
C PRO A 67 -13.22 -7.84 -1.74
N LEU A 68 -12.56 -7.44 -0.64
CA LEU A 68 -11.92 -6.13 -0.54
C LEU A 68 -10.78 -6.00 -1.57
N PRO A 69 -10.64 -4.83 -2.20
CA PRO A 69 -9.43 -4.49 -2.94
C PRO A 69 -8.19 -4.64 -2.06
N ILE A 70 -7.11 -5.17 -2.63
CA ILE A 70 -5.88 -5.44 -1.90
C ILE A 70 -4.82 -4.41 -2.29
N CYS A 71 -4.30 -3.71 -1.30
CA CYS A 71 -3.05 -2.99 -1.34
C CYS A 71 -1.94 -3.90 -0.85
N VAL A 72 -0.77 -3.84 -1.46
CA VAL A 72 0.44 -4.51 -0.97
C VAL A 72 1.52 -3.50 -0.66
N SER A 73 2.15 -3.64 0.51
CA SER A 73 3.20 -2.74 0.98
C SER A 73 4.57 -3.38 0.93
N SER A 74 5.56 -2.63 0.43
CA SER A 74 6.96 -3.04 0.37
C SER A 74 7.89 -1.82 0.24
N VAL A 75 9.18 -2.05 0.51
CA VAL A 75 10.28 -1.12 0.19
C VAL A 75 11.18 -1.67 -0.94
N GLU A 76 10.75 -2.73 -1.60
CA GLU A 76 11.45 -3.37 -2.72
C GLU A 76 10.59 -3.27 -3.99
N PRO A 77 10.87 -2.35 -4.93
CA PRO A 77 10.04 -2.13 -6.12
C PRO A 77 9.72 -3.38 -6.94
N LYS A 78 10.69 -4.27 -7.09
CA LYS A 78 10.54 -5.51 -7.87
C LYS A 78 9.57 -6.52 -7.23
N SER A 79 9.39 -6.48 -5.92
CA SER A 79 8.47 -7.39 -5.21
C SER A 79 7.02 -7.17 -5.60
N PHE A 80 6.65 -5.95 -6.00
CA PHE A 80 5.29 -5.61 -6.41
C PHE A 80 4.81 -6.36 -7.66
N ILE A 81 5.72 -6.66 -8.60
CA ILE A 81 5.36 -7.23 -9.91
C ILE A 81 4.54 -8.51 -9.78
N ASN A 82 4.99 -9.44 -8.95
CA ASN A 82 4.31 -10.72 -8.78
C ASN A 82 3.02 -10.60 -7.95
N SER A 83 3.00 -9.71 -6.96
CA SER A 83 1.80 -9.44 -6.15
C SER A 83 0.69 -8.76 -6.96
N VAL A 84 1.04 -7.87 -7.89
CA VAL A 84 0.09 -7.28 -8.84
C VAL A 84 -0.46 -8.35 -9.79
N LYS A 85 0.38 -9.25 -10.30
CA LYS A 85 -0.07 -10.39 -11.13
C LYS A 85 -0.99 -11.33 -10.37
N ALA A 86 -0.81 -11.48 -9.06
CA ALA A 86 -1.68 -12.28 -8.19
C ALA A 86 -3.01 -11.59 -7.87
N GLY A 87 -3.20 -10.31 -8.22
CA GLY A 87 -4.47 -9.59 -8.10
C GLY A 87 -4.46 -8.39 -7.13
N ALA A 88 -3.31 -7.93 -6.66
CA ALA A 88 -3.25 -6.68 -5.91
C ALA A 88 -3.67 -5.49 -6.79
N SER A 89 -4.55 -4.64 -6.27
CA SER A 89 -5.15 -3.51 -6.97
C SER A 89 -4.38 -2.21 -6.77
N LEU A 90 -3.63 -2.11 -5.67
CA LEU A 90 -2.82 -0.96 -5.27
C LEU A 90 -1.48 -1.45 -4.75
N ILE A 91 -0.50 -0.56 -4.80
CA ILE A 91 0.81 -0.78 -4.19
C ILE A 91 1.16 0.41 -3.30
N GLU A 92 1.89 0.15 -2.21
CA GLU A 92 2.35 1.19 -1.29
C GLU A 92 3.83 1.04 -0.97
N ILE A 93 4.58 2.13 -1.11
CA ILE A 93 5.90 2.28 -0.51
C ILE A 93 5.67 2.90 0.86
N GLY A 94 5.86 2.13 1.92
CA GLY A 94 5.52 2.65 3.23
C GLY A 94 5.59 1.62 4.35
N ASN A 95 4.98 1.98 5.50
CA ASN A 95 4.93 1.16 6.70
C ASN A 95 6.33 0.90 7.28
N TYR A 96 7.13 1.96 7.40
CA TYR A 96 8.56 1.88 7.77
C TYR A 96 8.83 1.48 9.22
N ASP A 97 7.83 1.44 10.10
CA ASP A 97 8.00 1.27 11.55
C ASP A 97 8.78 0.00 11.90
N SER A 98 8.49 -1.10 11.19
CA SER A 98 9.21 -2.36 11.39
C SER A 98 10.71 -2.31 11.04
N PHE A 99 11.16 -1.29 10.32
CA PHE A 99 12.56 -1.07 9.97
C PHE A 99 13.27 -0.19 10.98
N TYR A 100 12.56 0.75 11.61
CA TYR A 100 13.17 1.63 12.61
C TYR A 100 13.69 0.86 13.82
N ASP A 101 12.97 -0.17 14.25
CA ASP A 101 13.40 -1.08 15.34
C ASP A 101 14.70 -1.84 14.98
N GLN A 102 15.01 -1.95 13.69
CA GLN A 102 16.25 -2.55 13.19
C GLN A 102 17.34 -1.50 12.92
N GLY A 103 17.11 -0.24 13.25
CA GLY A 103 18.04 0.87 12.99
C GLY A 103 18.12 1.29 11.51
N ILE A 104 17.16 0.84 10.68
CA ILE A 104 17.10 1.21 9.27
C ILE A 104 16.25 2.47 9.12
N THR A 105 16.80 3.50 8.48
CA THR A 105 16.12 4.75 8.19
C THR A 105 15.96 4.98 6.67
N PHE A 106 14.96 5.77 6.32
CA PHE A 106 14.66 6.12 4.94
C PHE A 106 14.83 7.63 4.76
N SER A 107 15.84 8.00 3.95
CA SER A 107 16.04 9.39 3.56
C SER A 107 15.05 9.79 2.47
N GLU A 108 14.85 11.10 2.31
CA GLU A 108 14.07 11.71 1.23
C GLU A 108 14.51 11.19 -0.16
N GLU A 109 15.81 11.23 -0.43
CA GLU A 109 16.39 10.73 -1.68
C GLU A 109 16.06 9.25 -1.91
N LYS A 110 16.16 8.42 -0.87
CA LYS A 110 15.83 6.99 -0.95
C LYS A 110 14.37 6.77 -1.31
N ILE A 111 13.44 7.50 -0.65
CA ILE A 111 12.00 7.41 -0.94
C ILE A 111 11.72 7.84 -2.37
N LEU A 112 12.31 8.96 -2.82
CA LEU A 112 12.15 9.45 -4.19
C LEU A 112 12.64 8.43 -5.23
N ASN A 113 13.80 7.82 -5.00
CA ASN A 113 14.35 6.80 -5.90
C ASN A 113 13.47 5.55 -5.95
N LEU A 114 12.99 5.05 -4.79
CA LEU A 114 12.05 3.94 -4.72
C LEU A 114 10.74 4.25 -5.47
N THR A 115 10.23 5.46 -5.32
CA THR A 115 9.01 5.91 -6.00
C THR A 115 9.19 5.93 -7.51
N LYS A 116 10.29 6.51 -8.01
CA LYS A 116 10.60 6.55 -9.44
C LYS A 116 10.75 5.15 -10.02
N GLU A 117 11.57 4.29 -9.39
CA GLU A 117 11.76 2.91 -9.84
C GLU A 117 10.44 2.13 -9.88
N THR A 118 9.59 2.30 -8.86
CA THR A 118 8.30 1.63 -8.80
C THR A 118 7.36 2.11 -9.92
N LYS A 119 7.30 3.42 -10.18
CA LYS A 119 6.50 3.97 -11.28
C LYS A 119 6.98 3.52 -12.65
N ASP A 120 8.29 3.40 -12.84
CA ASP A 120 8.86 2.91 -14.10
C ASP A 120 8.53 1.43 -14.34
N LEU A 121 8.54 0.61 -13.28
CA LEU A 121 8.18 -0.81 -13.36
C LEU A 121 6.68 -1.05 -13.55
N LEU A 122 5.84 -0.24 -12.91
CA LEU A 122 4.39 -0.43 -12.83
C LEU A 122 3.62 0.89 -13.08
N PRO A 123 3.75 1.48 -14.29
CA PRO A 123 3.21 2.81 -14.59
C PRO A 123 1.68 2.93 -14.51
N ASN A 124 0.98 1.80 -14.64
CA ASN A 124 -0.49 1.74 -14.69
C ASN A 124 -1.12 1.22 -13.39
N ILE A 125 -0.34 1.08 -12.32
CA ILE A 125 -0.86 0.66 -11.01
C ILE A 125 -0.90 1.86 -10.07
N PRO A 126 -2.01 2.08 -9.33
CA PRO A 126 -2.07 3.12 -8.31
C PRO A 126 -0.99 2.92 -7.26
N LEU A 127 -0.22 3.96 -7.00
CA LEU A 127 0.87 3.97 -6.04
C LEU A 127 0.58 4.94 -4.91
N SER A 128 0.63 4.44 -3.68
CA SER A 128 0.68 5.23 -2.45
C SER A 128 2.12 5.29 -1.95
N VAL A 129 2.50 6.44 -1.42
CA VAL A 129 3.83 6.63 -0.81
C VAL A 129 3.65 7.25 0.56
N THR A 130 4.06 6.55 1.60
CA THR A 130 4.08 7.08 2.96
C THR A 130 5.37 7.87 3.17
N VAL A 131 5.23 9.08 3.70
CA VAL A 131 6.38 9.89 4.12
C VAL A 131 6.78 9.47 5.53
N PRO A 132 8.08 9.13 5.78
CA PRO A 132 8.55 8.78 7.11
C PRO A 132 8.32 9.92 8.12
N HIS A 133 7.83 9.59 9.32
CA HIS A 133 7.49 10.57 10.37
C HIS A 133 8.69 11.35 10.92
N ASN A 134 9.91 10.86 10.69
CA ASN A 134 11.15 11.51 11.11
C ASN A 134 11.70 12.54 10.10
N MET A 135 10.99 12.78 8.99
CA MET A 135 11.36 13.81 8.04
C MET A 135 10.96 15.21 8.52
N PRO A 136 11.66 16.28 8.09
CA PRO A 136 11.30 17.66 8.43
C PRO A 136 9.85 18.01 8.07
N CYS A 137 9.16 18.77 8.93
CA CYS A 137 7.75 19.14 8.76
C CYS A 137 7.41 19.78 7.39
N LEU A 138 8.34 20.49 6.78
CA LEU A 138 8.16 21.10 5.45
C LEU A 138 7.83 20.08 4.36
N LEU A 139 8.28 18.83 4.50
CA LEU A 139 7.95 17.75 3.55
C LEU A 139 6.54 17.18 3.75
N TYR A 140 5.98 17.31 4.97
CA TYR A 140 4.60 16.91 5.24
C TYR A 140 3.56 17.93 4.75
N THR A 141 3.99 19.18 4.56
CA THR A 141 3.12 20.29 4.12
C THR A 141 3.28 20.66 2.65
N SER A 142 4.28 20.10 1.95
CA SER A 142 4.34 20.23 0.50
C SER A 142 3.22 19.37 -0.08
N ASP A 143 2.22 20.02 -0.67
CA ASP A 143 1.16 19.37 -1.43
C ASP A 143 1.78 18.58 -2.60
N ALA A 144 2.13 17.32 -2.33
CA ALA A 144 2.45 16.37 -3.39
C ALA A 144 1.22 16.03 -4.26
N ALA A 145 0.09 16.70 -4.01
CA ALA A 145 -1.17 16.53 -4.72
C ALA A 145 -1.30 17.45 -5.96
N ASP A 146 -0.40 18.43 -6.15
CA ASP A 146 -0.51 19.45 -7.21
C ASP A 146 0.46 19.25 -8.38
N GLU A 147 1.16 18.12 -8.49
CA GLU A 147 1.99 17.82 -9.67
C GLU A 147 1.54 16.55 -10.42
#